data_b90f3f40c554638d29265eb0212641ed
#
_entry.id   b90f3f40c554638d29265eb0212641ed
#
_cell.length_a   1.000
_cell.length_b   1.000
_cell.length_c   1.000
_cell.angle_alpha   90.00
_cell.angle_beta   90.00
_cell.angle_gamma   90.00
#
_symmetry.space_group_name_H-M   'P 1'
#
loop_
_entity.id
_entity.type
_entity.pdbx_description
1 polymer ?
#
loop_
_entity_poly.entity_id
_entity_poly.type
_entity_poly.pdbx_seq_one_letter_code
_entity_poly.pdbx_strand_id
1 'polypeptide(L)'
;MSEQQIAEATPQKSVAKLANVPAAPPEPSRSRKLLPVFIVVGLVVAALVVWRGFFASSGVPDSIVTVSGRIEGDDSAVAPKTAGRILEVRVREGDSVKAGDVIAILDDAQVRAREDAARAAVTAAQASAKSAQDQIAVLQQQLQQNQLLEGQAKLDADGRVRQAEADVAAAQSELAQQQAAYSLALFDKDAYTKLAESGAVSERQGKLAVATADQDAAAVAAAQRRMDASQGALTTAQANLTNEGIRQAQVQGVQKQIAQQESQVASANANAQQARAQLASAQADRQDLTVAAPFAGTVLTRAAEPGEVVQAGTAIITLLDLSKVYLRGFVPEGEIGKVAVGQSAHIYLDSNPKQAVNAYVSRIDPEATFTPENTYFRDDRVKQVVGLKLQLKEAFGFAKPGMPADGEILVLGSTWPKER
;
A
#
# COMPACT_ATOMS: atom_id res chain seq x y z
N MET A 1 8.92 80.05 -7.27
CA MET A 1 9.79 80.65 -8.32
C MET A 1 9.31 80.05 -9.60
N SER A 2 8.54 80.83 -10.20
CA SER A 2 8.69 81.61 -11.44
C SER A 2 8.21 80.73 -12.61
N GLU A 3 7.01 80.97 -13.12
CA GLU A 3 6.74 82.04 -14.13
C GLU A 3 7.24 81.61 -15.50
N GLN A 4 6.62 81.66 -16.60
CA GLN A 4 5.64 82.59 -17.18
C GLN A 4 5.33 82.05 -18.57
N GLN A 5 4.12 82.03 -19.04
CA GLN A 5 3.49 83.06 -19.90
C GLN A 5 4.02 83.04 -21.33
N ILE A 6 3.36 83.21 -22.37
CA ILE A 6 2.25 84.10 -22.85
C ILE A 6 2.02 83.71 -24.34
N ALA A 7 0.93 83.58 -24.80
CA ALA A 7 -0.02 84.47 -25.52
C ALA A 7 -0.06 84.25 -27.04
N GLU A 8 -1.23 84.12 -27.57
CA GLU A 8 -1.95 85.09 -28.46
C GLU A 8 -1.43 85.12 -29.91
N ALA A 9 -2.22 85.07 -30.90
CA ALA A 9 -3.30 85.97 -31.34
C ALA A 9 -3.96 85.41 -32.64
N THR A 10 -5.23 85.61 -32.69
CA THR A 10 -6.04 85.86 -33.89
C THR A 10 -5.69 87.26 -34.50
N PRO A 11 -6.05 87.70 -35.71
CA PRO A 11 -7.40 87.67 -36.28
C PRO A 11 -7.54 87.82 -37.83
N GLN A 12 -8.79 87.65 -38.22
CA GLN A 12 -9.61 88.47 -39.12
C GLN A 12 -9.45 88.54 -40.66
N LYS A 13 -10.64 88.41 -41.23
CA LYS A 13 -11.35 89.22 -42.27
C LYS A 13 -10.75 89.33 -43.67
N SER A 14 -11.52 89.29 -44.72
CA SER A 14 -12.60 90.17 -45.14
C SER A 14 -13.05 89.73 -46.55
N VAL A 15 -14.33 89.59 -46.79
CA VAL A 15 -15.29 90.43 -47.48
C VAL A 15 -15.23 90.54 -49.02
N ALA A 16 -16.38 90.29 -49.61
CA ALA A 16 -17.15 90.97 -50.72
C ALA A 16 -16.77 90.61 -52.16
N LYS A 17 -17.57 90.61 -53.09
CA LYS A 17 -18.83 91.31 -53.38
C LYS A 17 -19.39 90.85 -54.79
N LEU A 18 -20.68 90.74 -54.85
CA LEU A 18 -21.62 91.19 -55.88
C LEU A 18 -21.56 90.77 -57.35
N ALA A 19 -22.59 90.26 -57.77
CA ALA A 19 -23.79 90.74 -58.50
C ALA A 19 -23.77 90.39 -60.02
N ASN A 20 -24.73 89.84 -60.58
CA ASN A 20 -25.89 90.49 -61.17
C ASN A 20 -26.86 89.52 -61.87
N VAL A 21 -28.10 89.84 -61.82
CA VAL A 21 -29.32 89.27 -62.45
C VAL A 21 -29.50 89.95 -63.74
N PRO A 22 -30.38 89.70 -64.82
CA PRO A 22 -31.65 88.93 -64.79
C PRO A 22 -32.01 88.16 -66.12
N ALA A 23 -33.14 87.55 -66.11
CA ALA A 23 -34.28 87.50 -67.08
C ALA A 23 -34.82 86.13 -67.37
N ALA A 24 -36.11 86.02 -67.11
CA ALA A 24 -37.00 84.87 -67.53
C ALA A 24 -37.78 85.27 -68.87
N PRO A 25 -38.77 84.50 -69.26
CA PRO A 25 -39.10 83.09 -69.57
C PRO A 25 -39.50 82.87 -71.06
N PRO A 26 -40.08 81.85 -71.55
CA PRO A 26 -41.40 81.26 -71.22
C PRO A 26 -41.61 79.72 -71.38
N GLU A 27 -42.71 79.24 -70.77
CA GLU A 27 -43.39 77.94 -70.87
C GLU A 27 -44.03 77.72 -72.22
N PRO A 28 -44.74 76.52 -72.50
CA PRO A 28 -44.85 75.17 -71.94
C PRO A 28 -44.97 74.03 -72.93
N SER A 29 -44.81 72.78 -72.57
CA SER A 29 -45.64 71.72 -73.19
C SER A 29 -45.68 70.45 -72.30
N ARG A 30 -46.87 69.95 -72.13
CA ARG A 30 -47.32 68.77 -71.37
C ARG A 30 -46.88 67.44 -71.97
N SER A 31 -46.80 66.50 -71.07
CA SER A 31 -46.93 65.07 -71.24
C SER A 31 -45.61 64.23 -71.20
N ARG A 32 -45.34 63.62 -70.04
CA ARG A 32 -44.71 62.33 -69.71
C ARG A 32 -44.23 62.28 -68.28
N LYS A 33 -45.14 62.44 -67.30
CA LYS A 33 -44.76 62.54 -65.89
C LYS A 33 -44.91 61.22 -65.03
N LEU A 34 -45.08 60.07 -65.68
CA LEU A 34 -45.23 58.80 -64.89
C LEU A 34 -44.05 57.79 -64.95
N LEU A 35 -43.15 57.94 -65.95
CA LEU A 35 -42.02 57.04 -66.11
C LEU A 35 -40.96 57.14 -64.98
N PRO A 36 -40.57 58.32 -64.47
CA PRO A 36 -39.60 58.46 -63.43
C PRO A 36 -40.09 57.92 -62.03
N VAL A 37 -41.41 57.93 -61.81
CA VAL A 37 -41.99 57.44 -60.56
C VAL A 37 -41.89 55.93 -60.49
N PHE A 38 -42.07 55.21 -61.53
CA PHE A 38 -41.90 53.73 -61.60
C PHE A 38 -40.43 53.32 -61.47
N ILE A 39 -39.48 54.14 -61.99
CA ILE A 39 -38.03 53.87 -61.83
C ILE A 39 -37.61 54.14 -60.41
N VAL A 40 -38.09 55.19 -59.76
CA VAL A 40 -37.78 55.48 -58.36
C VAL A 40 -38.37 54.40 -57.40
N VAL A 41 -39.62 53.97 -57.66
CA VAL A 41 -40.24 52.86 -56.90
C VAL A 41 -39.49 51.54 -57.13
N GLY A 42 -39.07 51.27 -58.37
CA GLY A 42 -38.23 50.07 -58.69
C GLY A 42 -36.87 50.11 -57.98
N LEU A 43 -36.22 51.29 -57.95
CA LEU A 43 -34.94 51.46 -57.21
C LEU A 43 -35.11 51.37 -55.71
N VAL A 44 -36.22 51.90 -55.15
CA VAL A 44 -36.53 51.77 -53.74
C VAL A 44 -36.83 50.33 -53.33
N VAL A 45 -37.59 49.61 -54.19
CA VAL A 45 -37.84 48.18 -53.98
C VAL A 45 -36.55 47.34 -54.12
N ALA A 46 -35.72 47.63 -55.14
CA ALA A 46 -34.40 46.98 -55.26
C ALA A 46 -33.46 47.35 -54.12
N ALA A 47 -33.42 48.57 -53.62
CA ALA A 47 -32.67 48.98 -52.48
C ALA A 47 -33.18 48.32 -51.15
N LEU A 48 -34.51 48.16 -51.01
CA LEU A 48 -35.13 47.42 -49.89
C LEU A 48 -34.84 45.93 -49.94
N VAL A 49 -34.83 45.33 -51.12
CA VAL A 49 -34.48 43.91 -51.32
C VAL A 49 -32.98 43.69 -51.03
N VAL A 50 -32.11 44.56 -51.55
CA VAL A 50 -30.67 44.53 -51.25
C VAL A 50 -30.41 44.86 -49.77
N TRP A 51 -31.11 45.83 -49.20
CA TRP A 51 -30.98 46.11 -47.77
C TRP A 51 -31.47 44.94 -46.89
N ARG A 52 -32.62 44.36 -47.27
CA ARG A 52 -33.10 43.15 -46.57
C ARG A 52 -32.21 41.95 -46.80
N GLY A 53 -31.57 41.76 -47.99
CA GLY A 53 -30.62 40.70 -48.26
C GLY A 53 -29.27 40.89 -47.57
N PHE A 54 -28.82 42.16 -47.42
CA PHE A 54 -27.53 42.49 -46.83
C PHE A 54 -27.60 42.70 -45.32
N PHE A 55 -28.75 43.16 -44.78
CA PHE A 55 -28.99 43.36 -43.35
C PHE A 55 -29.91 42.33 -42.71
N ALA A 56 -30.31 41.25 -43.44
CA ALA A 56 -30.87 40.10 -42.76
C ALA A 56 -29.73 39.47 -41.96
N SER A 57 -29.62 39.86 -40.72
CA SER A 57 -28.71 39.26 -39.73
C SER A 57 -28.87 37.75 -39.84
N SER A 58 -27.80 37.05 -40.13
CA SER A 58 -27.72 35.59 -39.96
C SER A 58 -27.91 35.28 -38.50
N GLY A 59 -29.15 35.21 -38.03
CA GLY A 59 -29.50 34.80 -36.70
C GLY A 59 -29.00 33.36 -36.50
N VAL A 60 -28.38 33.12 -35.38
CA VAL A 60 -27.99 31.77 -34.98
C VAL A 60 -29.24 30.91 -35.03
N PRO A 61 -29.21 29.74 -35.75
CA PRO A 61 -30.37 28.87 -35.83
C PRO A 61 -30.84 28.45 -34.42
N ASP A 62 -32.16 28.40 -34.21
CA ASP A 62 -32.75 27.95 -32.91
C ASP A 62 -32.30 26.56 -32.44
N SER A 63 -31.64 25.82 -33.32
CA SER A 63 -31.06 24.48 -33.05
C SER A 63 -29.70 24.55 -32.35
N ILE A 64 -29.12 25.74 -32.16
CA ILE A 64 -27.78 25.92 -31.56
C ILE A 64 -27.87 26.96 -30.46
N VAL A 65 -27.23 26.64 -29.31
CA VAL A 65 -26.94 27.58 -28.23
C VAL A 65 -25.48 27.96 -28.29
N THR A 66 -25.19 29.25 -28.39
CA THR A 66 -23.83 29.76 -28.42
C THR A 66 -23.30 29.99 -27.00
N VAL A 67 -22.05 29.69 -26.81
CA VAL A 67 -21.33 29.81 -25.54
C VAL A 67 -20.03 30.54 -25.82
N SER A 68 -19.76 31.59 -25.08
CA SER A 68 -18.46 32.27 -25.13
C SER A 68 -17.74 32.07 -23.82
N GLY A 69 -16.44 31.81 -23.90
CA GLY A 69 -15.64 31.54 -22.72
C GLY A 69 -14.14 31.42 -22.99
N ARG A 70 -13.48 30.69 -22.18
CA ARG A 70 -12.05 30.42 -22.33
C ARG A 70 -11.72 28.95 -22.07
N ILE A 71 -10.67 28.50 -22.68
CA ILE A 71 -10.12 27.18 -22.41
C ILE A 71 -9.49 27.20 -21.01
N GLU A 72 -9.88 26.24 -20.20
CA GLU A 72 -9.30 25.97 -18.87
C GLU A 72 -8.80 24.53 -18.86
N GLY A 73 -7.91 24.22 -17.92
CA GLY A 73 -7.43 22.87 -17.66
C GLY A 73 -7.37 22.62 -16.18
N ASP A 74 -7.47 21.38 -15.78
CA ASP A 74 -7.30 21.02 -14.38
C ASP A 74 -5.80 21.09 -14.02
N ASP A 75 -5.46 22.00 -13.14
CA ASP A 75 -4.12 22.14 -12.59
C ASP A 75 -4.04 21.51 -11.20
N SER A 76 -2.88 21.02 -10.85
CA SER A 76 -2.61 20.43 -9.55
C SER A 76 -1.27 20.89 -9.02
N ALA A 77 -1.29 21.39 -7.78
CA ALA A 77 -0.08 21.73 -7.06
C ALA A 77 0.62 20.45 -6.58
N VAL A 78 1.86 20.27 -7.00
CA VAL A 78 2.72 19.17 -6.54
C VAL A 78 3.58 19.67 -5.39
N ALA A 79 3.39 19.05 -4.23
CA ALA A 79 4.00 19.45 -2.98
C ALA A 79 4.68 18.26 -2.29
N PRO A 80 5.73 18.45 -1.48
CA PRO A 80 6.35 17.41 -0.69
C PRO A 80 5.43 17.01 0.46
N LYS A 81 5.50 15.75 0.86
CA LYS A 81 4.78 15.24 2.04
C LYS A 81 5.45 15.62 3.35
N THR A 82 6.75 15.90 3.30
CA THR A 82 7.58 16.24 4.48
C THR A 82 8.31 17.55 4.26
N ALA A 83 8.60 18.26 5.34
CA ALA A 83 9.43 19.46 5.28
C ALA A 83 10.90 19.12 5.04
N GLY A 84 11.58 19.94 4.24
CA GLY A 84 13.01 19.74 3.95
C GLY A 84 13.59 20.85 3.09
N ARG A 85 14.92 20.84 2.97
CA ARG A 85 15.61 21.74 2.05
C ARG A 85 15.67 21.09 0.68
N ILE A 86 15.32 21.82 -0.38
CA ILE A 86 15.41 21.36 -1.74
C ILE A 86 16.89 21.29 -2.16
N LEU A 87 17.37 20.12 -2.57
CA LEU A 87 18.69 19.96 -3.17
C LEU A 87 18.66 20.26 -4.66
N GLU A 88 17.66 19.73 -5.36
CA GLU A 88 17.55 19.81 -6.81
C GLU A 88 16.08 19.89 -7.23
N VAL A 89 15.80 20.72 -8.23
CA VAL A 89 14.55 20.70 -9.00
C VAL A 89 14.92 20.32 -10.43
N ARG A 90 14.39 19.21 -10.93
CA ARG A 90 14.78 18.62 -12.22
C ARG A 90 13.97 19.10 -13.41
N VAL A 91 12.91 19.85 -13.15
CA VAL A 91 11.99 20.31 -14.17
C VAL A 91 11.96 21.83 -14.23
N ARG A 92 11.61 22.37 -15.39
CA ARG A 92 11.42 23.79 -15.65
C ARG A 92 10.00 24.07 -16.11
N GLU A 93 9.60 25.32 -16.06
CA GLU A 93 8.34 25.77 -16.64
C GLU A 93 8.27 25.44 -18.13
N GLY A 94 7.17 24.88 -18.56
CA GLY A 94 6.97 24.40 -19.92
C GLY A 94 7.41 22.95 -20.20
N ASP A 95 8.14 22.30 -19.28
CA ASP A 95 8.55 20.90 -19.45
C ASP A 95 7.34 19.94 -19.35
N SER A 96 7.37 18.92 -20.19
CA SER A 96 6.40 17.82 -20.15
C SER A 96 6.95 16.67 -19.32
N VAL A 97 6.16 16.21 -18.34
CA VAL A 97 6.53 15.14 -17.41
C VAL A 97 5.52 14.00 -17.48
N LYS A 98 5.98 12.78 -17.17
CA LYS A 98 5.13 11.60 -17.06
C LYS A 98 4.82 11.32 -15.59
N ALA A 99 3.75 10.55 -15.34
CA ALA A 99 3.48 10.05 -14.00
C ALA A 99 4.68 9.28 -13.44
N GLY A 100 5.12 9.63 -12.22
CA GLY A 100 6.28 9.04 -11.57
C GLY A 100 7.63 9.71 -11.86
N ASP A 101 7.71 10.65 -12.81
CA ASP A 101 8.95 11.41 -13.05
C ASP A 101 9.33 12.24 -11.81
N VAL A 102 10.63 12.24 -11.47
CA VAL A 102 11.16 12.97 -10.31
C VAL A 102 11.20 14.47 -10.63
N ILE A 103 10.45 15.23 -9.85
CA ILE A 103 10.33 16.69 -9.96
C ILE A 103 11.37 17.39 -9.11
N ALA A 104 11.48 16.98 -7.84
CA ALA A 104 12.41 17.57 -6.90
C ALA A 104 12.94 16.53 -5.92
N ILE A 105 14.13 16.79 -5.41
CA ILE A 105 14.80 15.97 -4.39
C ILE A 105 15.10 16.89 -3.21
N LEU A 106 14.65 16.47 -2.02
CA LEU A 106 14.95 17.13 -0.76
C LEU A 106 16.22 16.54 -0.13
N ASP A 107 16.82 17.25 0.80
CA ASP A 107 18.01 16.81 1.56
C ASP A 107 17.68 15.57 2.40
N ASP A 108 18.31 14.46 2.06
CA ASP A 108 18.08 13.15 2.68
C ASP A 108 19.15 12.77 3.72
N ALA A 109 20.14 13.61 3.97
CA ALA A 109 21.30 13.25 4.78
C ALA A 109 20.93 12.74 6.18
N GLN A 110 20.00 13.41 6.85
CA GLN A 110 19.52 12.99 8.18
C GLN A 110 18.67 11.72 8.13
N VAL A 111 17.80 11.62 7.12
CA VAL A 111 16.89 10.45 6.99
C VAL A 111 17.69 9.23 6.57
N ARG A 112 18.68 9.39 5.70
CA ARG A 112 19.63 8.34 5.31
C ARG A 112 20.42 7.81 6.52
N ALA A 113 20.90 8.69 7.38
CA ALA A 113 21.57 8.26 8.61
C ALA A 113 20.63 7.46 9.55
N ARG A 114 19.34 7.82 9.61
CA ARG A 114 18.33 7.04 10.35
C ARG A 114 18.05 5.68 9.69
N GLU A 115 17.96 5.63 8.36
CA GLU A 115 17.82 4.36 7.63
C GLU A 115 19.01 3.44 7.87
N ASP A 116 20.25 3.97 7.83
CA ASP A 116 21.46 3.18 8.07
C ASP A 116 21.52 2.67 9.52
N ALA A 117 21.11 3.49 10.50
CA ALA A 117 20.98 3.06 11.90
C ALA A 117 19.92 1.97 12.08
N ALA A 118 18.75 2.11 11.44
CA ALA A 118 17.70 1.10 11.48
C ALA A 118 18.14 -0.21 10.79
N ARG A 119 18.90 -0.13 9.69
CA ARG A 119 19.48 -1.30 9.01
C ARG A 119 20.48 -2.03 9.92
N ALA A 120 21.33 -1.29 10.64
CA ALA A 120 22.25 -1.87 11.61
C ALA A 120 21.50 -2.55 12.76
N ALA A 121 20.40 -1.95 13.24
CA ALA A 121 19.54 -2.53 14.27
C ALA A 121 18.90 -3.86 13.82
N VAL A 122 18.44 -3.95 12.56
CA VAL A 122 17.94 -5.21 11.98
C VAL A 122 19.03 -6.29 12.00
N THR A 123 20.24 -5.95 11.57
CA THR A 123 21.37 -6.89 11.54
C THR A 123 21.70 -7.39 12.95
N ALA A 124 21.74 -6.51 13.94
CA ALA A 124 21.99 -6.86 15.33
C ALA A 124 20.89 -7.77 15.92
N ALA A 125 19.62 -7.44 15.67
CA ALA A 125 18.49 -8.24 16.13
C ALA A 125 18.45 -9.63 15.48
N GLN A 126 18.77 -9.73 14.19
CA GLN A 126 18.88 -11.01 13.48
C GLN A 126 20.04 -11.87 14.01
N ALA A 127 21.19 -11.26 14.31
CA ALA A 127 22.31 -11.96 14.91
C ALA A 127 21.95 -12.49 16.30
N SER A 128 21.21 -11.72 17.12
CA SER A 128 20.70 -12.17 18.41
C SER A 128 19.73 -13.34 18.28
N ALA A 129 18.80 -13.30 17.34
CA ALA A 129 17.85 -14.39 17.09
C ALA A 129 18.59 -15.66 16.63
N LYS A 130 19.59 -15.51 15.76
CA LYS A 130 20.41 -16.64 15.32
C LYS A 130 21.20 -17.22 16.49
N SER A 131 21.83 -16.43 17.33
CA SER A 131 22.55 -16.90 18.52
C SER A 131 21.63 -17.68 19.47
N ALA A 132 20.41 -17.20 19.70
CA ALA A 132 19.41 -17.91 20.51
C ALA A 132 19.01 -19.26 19.86
N GLN A 133 18.92 -19.31 18.56
CA GLN A 133 18.62 -20.54 17.81
C GLN A 133 19.79 -21.55 17.84
N ASP A 134 21.03 -21.06 17.70
CA ASP A 134 22.23 -21.89 17.81
C ASP A 134 22.34 -22.53 19.22
N GLN A 135 21.89 -21.82 20.27
CA GLN A 135 21.82 -22.36 21.63
C GLN A 135 20.85 -23.55 21.75
N ILE A 136 19.73 -23.56 21.01
CA ILE A 136 18.82 -24.71 20.95
C ILE A 136 19.54 -25.92 20.37
N ALA A 137 20.35 -25.74 19.32
CA ALA A 137 21.10 -26.85 18.72
C ALA A 137 22.07 -27.49 19.71
N VAL A 138 22.73 -26.71 20.55
CA VAL A 138 23.60 -27.22 21.65
C VAL A 138 22.79 -28.03 22.66
N LEU A 139 21.64 -27.51 23.10
CA LEU A 139 20.77 -28.23 24.04
C LEU A 139 20.18 -29.51 23.43
N GLN A 140 19.88 -29.53 22.14
CA GLN A 140 19.43 -30.74 21.45
C GLN A 140 20.50 -31.83 21.40
N GLN A 141 21.77 -31.46 21.18
CA GLN A 141 22.88 -32.41 21.28
C GLN A 141 23.03 -32.95 22.71
N GLN A 142 22.90 -32.11 23.71
CA GLN A 142 22.93 -32.54 25.13
C GLN A 142 21.75 -33.47 25.47
N LEU A 143 20.55 -33.18 24.93
CA LEU A 143 19.37 -34.03 25.08
C LEU A 143 19.65 -35.42 24.49
N GLN A 144 20.16 -35.49 23.26
CA GLN A 144 20.50 -36.73 22.60
C GLN A 144 21.54 -37.53 23.40
N GLN A 145 22.57 -36.86 23.90
CA GLN A 145 23.58 -37.53 24.78
C GLN A 145 22.94 -38.09 26.02
N ASN A 146 22.11 -37.36 26.73
CA ASN A 146 21.41 -37.79 27.95
C ASN A 146 20.46 -38.97 27.65
N GLN A 147 19.75 -38.95 26.52
CA GLN A 147 18.89 -40.09 26.10
C GLN A 147 19.69 -41.37 25.82
N LEU A 148 20.86 -41.27 25.19
CA LEU A 148 21.74 -42.41 24.98
C LEU A 148 22.25 -42.98 26.32
N LEU A 149 22.65 -42.10 27.25
CA LEU A 149 23.10 -42.53 28.60
C LEU A 149 21.96 -43.14 29.41
N GLU A 150 20.72 -42.66 29.27
CA GLU A 150 19.52 -43.22 29.90
C GLU A 150 19.27 -44.63 29.35
N GLY A 151 19.29 -44.78 28.00
CA GLY A 151 19.08 -46.07 27.34
C GLY A 151 20.15 -47.11 27.74
N GLN A 152 21.43 -46.74 27.82
CA GLN A 152 22.51 -47.61 28.27
C GLN A 152 22.32 -48.01 29.73
N ALA A 153 22.03 -47.07 30.59
CA ALA A 153 21.83 -47.34 32.04
C ALA A 153 20.65 -48.28 32.28
N LYS A 154 19.58 -48.16 31.48
CA LYS A 154 18.42 -49.05 31.52
C LYS A 154 18.77 -50.46 31.10
N LEU A 155 19.46 -50.65 29.99
CA LEU A 155 19.89 -51.96 29.49
C LEU A 155 20.82 -52.64 30.52
N ASP A 156 21.75 -51.89 31.13
CA ASP A 156 22.64 -52.40 32.16
C ASP A 156 21.88 -52.83 33.43
N ALA A 157 20.92 -52.03 33.89
CA ALA A 157 20.11 -52.35 35.04
C ALA A 157 19.21 -53.56 34.81
N ASP A 158 18.51 -53.63 33.66
CA ASP A 158 17.72 -54.80 33.29
C ASP A 158 18.57 -56.10 33.15
N GLY A 159 19.79 -55.94 32.65
CA GLY A 159 20.73 -57.04 32.55
C GLY A 159 21.12 -57.60 33.94
N ARG A 160 21.42 -56.69 34.93
CA ARG A 160 21.73 -57.08 36.30
C ARG A 160 20.55 -57.71 37.02
N VAL A 161 19.33 -57.25 36.81
CA VAL A 161 18.13 -57.86 37.40
C VAL A 161 17.95 -59.26 36.86
N ARG A 162 18.04 -59.48 35.54
CA ARG A 162 17.93 -60.81 34.91
C ARG A 162 19.02 -61.78 35.42
N GLN A 163 20.24 -61.31 35.59
CA GLN A 163 21.31 -62.10 36.16
C GLN A 163 20.98 -62.53 37.59
N ALA A 164 20.57 -61.60 38.45
CA ALA A 164 20.21 -61.86 39.83
C ALA A 164 18.98 -62.80 39.95
N GLU A 165 17.99 -62.71 39.05
CA GLU A 165 16.87 -63.67 38.97
C GLU A 165 17.33 -65.08 38.62
N ALA A 166 18.29 -65.24 37.70
CA ALA A 166 18.87 -66.52 37.35
C ALA A 166 19.65 -67.12 38.50
N ASP A 167 20.39 -66.26 39.25
CA ASP A 167 21.13 -66.70 40.44
C ASP A 167 20.19 -67.15 41.57
N VAL A 168 19.06 -66.50 41.80
CA VAL A 168 18.02 -66.93 42.73
C VAL A 168 17.44 -68.29 42.29
N ALA A 169 17.10 -68.47 41.01
CA ALA A 169 16.55 -69.70 40.48
C ALA A 169 17.55 -70.91 40.64
N ALA A 170 18.85 -70.67 40.42
CA ALA A 170 19.91 -71.65 40.66
C ALA A 170 20.00 -72.00 42.14
N ALA A 171 20.01 -71.01 43.05
CA ALA A 171 20.06 -71.22 44.49
C ALA A 171 18.81 -71.95 45.02
N GLN A 172 17.63 -71.64 44.48
CA GLN A 172 16.39 -72.41 44.80
C GLN A 172 16.46 -73.86 44.39
N SER A 173 17.04 -74.19 43.20
CA SER A 173 17.21 -75.54 42.71
C SER A 173 18.19 -76.34 43.57
N GLU A 174 19.30 -75.68 44.01
CA GLU A 174 20.25 -76.30 44.94
C GLU A 174 19.61 -76.60 46.29
N LEU A 175 18.86 -75.59 46.85
CA LEU A 175 18.14 -75.82 48.11
C LEU A 175 17.17 -76.98 48.02
N ALA A 176 16.40 -77.08 46.96
CA ALA A 176 15.48 -78.20 46.72
C ALA A 176 16.22 -79.62 46.64
N GLN A 177 17.39 -79.64 46.00
CA GLN A 177 18.23 -80.80 45.98
C GLN A 177 18.73 -81.25 47.38
N GLN A 178 19.23 -80.30 48.16
CA GLN A 178 19.69 -80.56 49.53
C GLN A 178 18.55 -80.97 50.43
N GLN A 179 17.36 -80.35 50.31
CA GLN A 179 16.15 -80.74 51.04
C GLN A 179 15.71 -82.22 50.69
N ALA A 180 15.80 -82.61 49.45
CA ALA A 180 15.49 -83.99 49.04
C ALA A 180 16.50 -84.98 49.63
N ALA A 181 17.82 -84.67 49.65
CA ALA A 181 18.84 -85.53 50.26
C ALA A 181 18.62 -85.60 51.78
N TYR A 182 18.34 -84.48 52.43
CA TYR A 182 18.08 -84.49 53.90
C TYR A 182 16.81 -85.31 54.19
N SER A 183 15.78 -85.26 53.47
CA SER A 183 14.54 -86.00 53.69
C SER A 183 14.81 -87.50 53.65
N LEU A 184 15.65 -87.95 52.64
CA LEU A 184 16.08 -89.36 52.57
C LEU A 184 16.94 -89.73 53.83
N ALA A 185 17.90 -88.89 54.18
CA ALA A 185 18.76 -89.12 55.39
C ALA A 185 17.97 -89.17 56.69
N LEU A 186 16.89 -88.39 56.83
CA LEU A 186 15.98 -88.49 57.96
C LEU A 186 15.23 -89.78 58.01
N PHE A 187 14.76 -90.27 56.90
CA PHE A 187 14.09 -91.57 56.79
C PHE A 187 15.08 -92.72 57.17
N ASP A 188 16.31 -92.70 56.70
CA ASP A 188 17.33 -93.65 57.03
C ASP A 188 17.73 -93.56 58.51
N LYS A 189 17.88 -92.35 59.10
CA LYS A 189 18.13 -92.15 60.52
C LYS A 189 17.07 -92.79 61.36
N ASP A 190 15.80 -92.53 61.07
CA ASP A 190 14.68 -93.11 61.81
C ASP A 190 14.64 -94.66 61.80
N ALA A 191 14.83 -95.21 60.52
CA ALA A 191 14.85 -96.64 60.30
C ALA A 191 16.04 -97.31 61.02
N TYR A 192 17.26 -96.84 60.82
CA TYR A 192 18.46 -97.48 61.40
C TYR A 192 18.57 -97.25 62.93
N THR A 193 18.05 -96.14 63.46
CA THR A 193 18.01 -95.99 64.95
C THR A 193 17.07 -97.02 65.57
N LYS A 194 15.88 -97.23 65.06
CA LYS A 194 14.93 -98.24 65.54
C LYS A 194 15.48 -99.67 65.36
N LEU A 195 16.18 -99.99 64.29
CA LEU A 195 16.80 -101.27 64.03
C LEU A 195 18.00 -101.54 65.00
N ALA A 196 18.77 -100.46 65.31
CA ALA A 196 19.88 -100.55 66.33
C ALA A 196 19.34 -100.78 67.73
N GLU A 197 18.25 -100.11 68.12
CA GLU A 197 17.56 -100.35 69.43
C GLU A 197 17.00 -101.73 69.54
N SER A 198 16.55 -102.37 68.45
CA SER A 198 16.09 -103.71 68.41
C SER A 198 17.21 -104.75 68.36
N GLY A 199 18.48 -104.34 68.21
CA GLY A 199 19.64 -105.24 68.04
C GLY A 199 19.76 -105.77 66.59
N ALA A 200 18.95 -105.38 65.59
CA ALA A 200 18.97 -105.88 64.24
C ALA A 200 20.16 -105.35 63.41
N VAL A 201 20.74 -104.23 63.73
CA VAL A 201 21.94 -103.62 63.16
C VAL A 201 22.91 -103.17 64.25
N SER A 202 24.14 -102.91 63.82
CA SER A 202 25.17 -102.44 64.82
C SER A 202 24.88 -101.02 65.25
N GLU A 203 25.18 -100.64 66.55
CA GLU A 203 25.09 -99.29 67.10
C GLU A 203 25.87 -98.23 66.28
N ARG A 204 26.98 -98.72 65.65
CA ARG A 204 27.78 -97.84 64.73
C ARG A 204 27.00 -97.46 63.51
N GLN A 205 26.18 -98.37 62.91
CA GLN A 205 25.33 -98.02 61.77
C GLN A 205 24.24 -97.03 62.14
N GLY A 206 23.61 -97.15 63.32
CA GLY A 206 22.66 -96.16 63.77
C GLY A 206 23.31 -94.75 63.97
N LYS A 207 24.51 -94.70 64.65
CA LYS A 207 25.26 -93.47 64.79
C LYS A 207 25.71 -92.83 63.48
N LEU A 208 26.10 -93.67 62.51
CA LEU A 208 26.44 -93.15 61.14
C LEU A 208 25.23 -92.49 60.44
N ALA A 209 24.06 -93.13 60.52
CA ALA A 209 22.84 -92.56 59.93
C ALA A 209 22.44 -91.20 60.59
N VAL A 210 22.61 -91.10 61.89
CA VAL A 210 22.40 -89.79 62.60
C VAL A 210 23.39 -88.78 62.10
N ALA A 211 24.70 -89.09 62.04
CA ALA A 211 25.73 -88.14 61.58
C ALA A 211 25.51 -87.69 60.12
N THR A 212 25.02 -88.62 59.22
CA THR A 212 24.67 -88.21 57.87
C THR A 212 23.48 -87.28 57.79
N ALA A 213 22.43 -87.53 58.62
CA ALA A 213 21.27 -86.61 58.66
C ALA A 213 21.68 -85.26 59.26
N ASP A 214 22.54 -85.19 60.26
CA ASP A 214 23.03 -83.95 60.81
C ASP A 214 23.92 -83.16 59.78
N GLN A 215 24.70 -83.86 58.97
CA GLN A 215 25.47 -83.33 57.87
C GLN A 215 24.56 -82.67 56.80
N ASP A 216 23.55 -83.45 56.41
CA ASP A 216 22.61 -82.95 55.39
C ASP A 216 21.73 -81.81 55.84
N ALA A 217 21.37 -81.80 57.16
CA ALA A 217 20.73 -80.67 57.79
C ALA A 217 21.58 -79.37 57.71
N ALA A 218 22.92 -79.54 57.99
CA ALA A 218 23.86 -78.42 57.85
C ALA A 218 23.97 -77.92 56.37
N ALA A 219 23.92 -78.88 55.38
CA ALA A 219 23.93 -78.54 53.96
C ALA A 219 22.69 -77.81 53.55
N VAL A 220 21.49 -78.21 54.00
CA VAL A 220 20.24 -77.45 53.78
C VAL A 220 20.34 -76.01 54.37
N ALA A 221 20.84 -75.86 55.62
CA ALA A 221 21.01 -74.53 56.23
C ALA A 221 22.03 -73.66 55.50
N ALA A 222 23.06 -74.28 54.87
CA ALA A 222 23.98 -73.52 53.97
C ALA A 222 23.35 -73.11 52.70
N ALA A 223 22.58 -73.99 52.02
CA ALA A 223 21.86 -73.73 50.77
C ALA A 223 20.79 -72.59 51.01
N GLN A 224 20.09 -72.72 52.15
CA GLN A 224 19.11 -71.62 52.56
C GLN A 224 19.77 -70.25 52.62
N ARG A 225 20.96 -70.17 53.31
CA ARG A 225 21.68 -68.89 53.40
C ARG A 225 22.17 -68.39 52.05
N ARG A 226 22.54 -69.29 51.14
CA ARG A 226 22.87 -68.89 49.71
C ARG A 226 21.65 -68.32 48.98
N MET A 227 20.52 -68.97 49.11
CA MET A 227 19.26 -68.50 48.53
C MET A 227 18.88 -67.12 49.08
N ASP A 228 18.97 -66.91 50.41
CA ASP A 228 18.71 -65.62 51.06
C ASP A 228 19.68 -64.55 50.57
N ALA A 229 20.96 -64.87 50.38
CA ALA A 229 21.96 -63.97 49.82
C ALA A 229 21.65 -63.60 48.35
N SER A 230 21.27 -64.55 47.54
CA SER A 230 20.86 -64.31 46.15
C SER A 230 19.60 -63.45 46.06
N GLN A 231 18.63 -63.68 46.96
CA GLN A 231 17.41 -62.86 47.08
C GLN A 231 17.75 -61.40 47.48
N GLY A 232 18.70 -61.21 48.36
CA GLY A 232 19.24 -59.88 48.74
C GLY A 232 19.93 -59.17 47.57
N ALA A 233 20.69 -59.93 46.76
CA ALA A 233 21.31 -59.40 45.54
C ALA A 233 20.25 -58.96 44.48
N LEU A 234 19.18 -59.77 44.31
CA LEU A 234 18.06 -59.40 43.43
C LEU A 234 17.37 -58.12 43.91
N THR A 235 17.08 -58.03 45.21
CA THR A 235 16.47 -56.82 45.78
C THR A 235 17.34 -55.58 45.52
N THR A 236 18.67 -55.70 45.64
CA THR A 236 19.63 -54.62 45.36
C THR A 236 19.65 -54.27 43.89
N ALA A 237 19.60 -55.26 42.99
CA ALA A 237 19.53 -55.02 41.55
C ALA A 237 18.22 -54.30 41.16
N GLN A 238 17.08 -54.71 41.72
CA GLN A 238 15.78 -54.07 41.54
C GLN A 238 15.75 -52.63 42.09
N ALA A 239 16.35 -52.38 43.23
CA ALA A 239 16.48 -51.02 43.79
C ALA A 239 17.28 -50.11 42.86
N ASN A 240 18.29 -50.63 42.16
CA ASN A 240 19.08 -49.87 41.17
C ASN A 240 18.29 -49.48 39.91
N LEU A 241 17.17 -50.13 39.58
CA LEU A 241 16.24 -49.64 38.54
C LEU A 241 15.67 -48.27 38.85
N THR A 242 15.50 -47.95 40.15
CA THR A 242 14.99 -46.62 40.57
C THR A 242 15.94 -45.47 40.17
N ASN A 243 17.24 -45.76 39.98
CA ASN A 243 18.22 -44.77 39.48
C ASN A 243 17.94 -44.36 38.01
N GLU A 244 17.15 -45.13 37.24
CA GLU A 244 16.64 -44.73 35.95
C GLU A 244 15.81 -43.46 36.03
N GLY A 245 14.98 -43.30 37.05
CA GLY A 245 14.17 -42.09 37.29
C GLY A 245 15.01 -40.82 37.41
N ILE A 246 16.23 -40.91 37.94
CA ILE A 246 17.17 -39.75 38.00
C ILE A 246 17.64 -39.37 36.58
N ARG A 247 17.94 -40.35 35.75
CA ARG A 247 18.36 -40.15 34.35
C ARG A 247 17.20 -39.54 33.51
N GLN A 248 16.02 -40.11 33.68
CA GLN A 248 14.81 -39.59 33.06
C GLN A 248 14.53 -38.13 33.49
N ALA A 249 14.67 -37.78 34.79
CA ALA A 249 14.55 -36.41 35.26
C ALA A 249 15.58 -35.48 34.64
N GLN A 250 16.82 -35.94 34.37
CA GLN A 250 17.84 -35.17 33.66
C GLN A 250 17.41 -34.88 32.22
N VAL A 251 16.90 -35.88 31.47
CA VAL A 251 16.34 -35.73 30.11
C VAL A 251 15.20 -34.70 30.10
N GLN A 252 14.24 -34.83 31.03
CA GLN A 252 13.13 -33.87 31.18
C GLN A 252 13.63 -32.47 31.54
N GLY A 253 14.68 -32.35 32.34
CA GLY A 253 15.32 -31.06 32.66
C GLY A 253 15.82 -30.34 31.40
N VAL A 254 16.55 -31.06 30.53
CA VAL A 254 17.04 -30.46 29.28
C VAL A 254 15.88 -30.15 28.30
N GLN A 255 14.83 -30.97 28.26
CA GLN A 255 13.63 -30.65 27.46
C GLN A 255 12.95 -29.34 27.90
N LYS A 256 12.85 -29.12 29.23
CA LYS A 256 12.34 -27.83 29.78
C LYS A 256 13.24 -26.67 29.43
N GLN A 257 14.57 -26.86 29.44
CA GLN A 257 15.51 -25.83 28.99
C GLN A 257 15.36 -25.48 27.54
N ILE A 258 15.13 -26.49 26.67
CA ILE A 258 14.83 -26.28 25.24
C ILE A 258 13.56 -25.43 25.07
N ALA A 259 12.45 -25.79 25.73
CA ALA A 259 11.20 -25.05 25.68
C ALA A 259 11.35 -23.60 26.16
N GLN A 260 12.15 -23.35 27.19
CA GLN A 260 12.50 -22.03 27.67
C GLN A 260 13.29 -21.25 26.60
N GLN A 261 14.27 -21.90 25.96
CA GLN A 261 15.09 -21.30 24.93
C GLN A 261 14.27 -21.01 23.64
N GLU A 262 13.31 -21.86 23.29
CA GLU A 262 12.35 -21.59 22.20
C GLU A 262 11.55 -20.31 22.43
N SER A 263 11.13 -20.05 23.67
CA SER A 263 10.47 -18.80 24.04
C SER A 263 11.41 -17.59 23.88
N GLN A 264 12.71 -17.76 24.18
CA GLN A 264 13.71 -16.71 23.95
C GLN A 264 13.92 -16.45 22.44
N VAL A 265 13.95 -17.52 21.61
CA VAL A 265 14.01 -17.40 20.15
C VAL A 265 12.78 -16.68 19.60
N ALA A 266 11.59 -17.01 20.08
CA ALA A 266 10.37 -16.30 19.70
C ALA A 266 10.43 -14.80 20.04
N SER A 267 10.91 -14.45 21.23
CA SER A 267 11.13 -13.06 21.64
C SER A 267 12.18 -12.35 20.77
N ALA A 268 13.31 -12.99 20.50
CA ALA A 268 14.36 -12.43 19.64
C ALA A 268 13.88 -12.23 18.19
N ASN A 269 13.07 -13.15 17.66
CA ASN A 269 12.44 -13.01 16.34
C ASN A 269 11.42 -11.85 16.31
N ALA A 270 10.64 -11.66 17.37
CA ALA A 270 9.75 -10.52 17.50
C ALA A 270 10.51 -9.18 17.48
N ASN A 271 11.64 -9.10 18.19
CA ASN A 271 12.52 -7.94 18.18
C ASN A 271 13.12 -7.68 16.78
N ALA A 272 13.51 -8.75 16.06
CA ALA A 272 13.98 -8.62 14.68
C ALA A 272 12.87 -8.13 13.73
N GLN A 273 11.65 -8.57 13.94
CA GLN A 273 10.48 -8.07 13.19
C GLN A 273 10.20 -6.60 13.49
N GLN A 274 10.28 -6.18 14.73
CA GLN A 274 10.15 -4.77 15.13
C GLN A 274 11.22 -3.90 14.48
N ALA A 275 12.49 -4.34 14.50
CA ALA A 275 13.58 -3.63 13.84
C ALA A 275 13.35 -3.51 12.32
N ARG A 276 12.83 -4.55 11.67
CA ARG A 276 12.46 -4.50 10.24
C ARG A 276 11.35 -3.49 9.95
N ALA A 277 10.35 -3.41 10.83
CA ALA A 277 9.28 -2.42 10.70
C ALA A 277 9.83 -0.98 10.83
N GLN A 278 10.77 -0.75 11.75
CA GLN A 278 11.46 0.54 11.89
C GLN A 278 12.29 0.88 10.65
N LEU A 279 12.99 -0.09 10.06
CA LEU A 279 13.70 0.11 8.78
C LEU A 279 12.74 0.45 7.65
N ALA A 280 11.63 -0.26 7.53
CA ALA A 280 10.61 0.04 6.51
C ALA A 280 10.03 1.45 6.66
N SER A 281 9.79 1.91 7.90
CA SER A 281 9.38 3.29 8.18
C SER A 281 10.44 4.30 7.72
N ALA A 282 11.71 4.08 8.09
CA ALA A 282 12.79 4.99 7.69
C ALA A 282 12.99 5.03 6.17
N GLN A 283 12.75 3.91 5.47
CA GLN A 283 12.78 3.85 4.00
C GLN A 283 11.63 4.61 3.37
N ALA A 284 10.42 4.52 3.94
CA ALA A 284 9.27 5.30 3.49
C ALA A 284 9.51 6.81 3.70
N ASP A 285 10.03 7.20 4.87
CA ASP A 285 10.40 8.60 5.14
C ASP A 285 11.40 9.13 4.11
N ARG A 286 12.37 8.29 3.69
CA ARG A 286 13.33 8.65 2.65
C ARG A 286 12.70 8.76 1.26
N GLN A 287 11.76 7.87 0.92
CA GLN A 287 11.04 7.94 -0.35
C GLN A 287 10.21 9.22 -0.46
N ASP A 288 9.63 9.68 0.66
CA ASP A 288 8.82 10.90 0.69
C ASP A 288 9.65 12.19 0.49
N LEU A 289 10.99 12.12 0.56
CA LEU A 289 11.89 13.21 0.19
C LEU A 289 12.10 13.34 -1.33
N THR A 290 11.64 12.37 -2.10
CA THR A 290 11.65 12.43 -3.56
C THR A 290 10.25 12.78 -4.05
N VAL A 291 10.09 13.99 -4.54
CA VAL A 291 8.80 14.49 -5.04
C VAL A 291 8.65 14.08 -6.49
N ALA A 292 7.63 13.29 -6.79
CA ALA A 292 7.35 12.79 -8.15
C ALA A 292 6.02 13.33 -8.69
N ALA A 293 5.89 13.37 -10.02
CA ALA A 293 4.68 13.77 -10.72
C ALA A 293 3.54 12.76 -10.45
N PRO A 294 2.35 13.21 -9.98
CA PRO A 294 1.23 12.33 -9.73
C PRO A 294 0.55 11.83 -11.02
N PHE A 295 0.66 12.58 -12.11
CA PHE A 295 0.13 12.25 -13.44
C PHE A 295 1.00 12.88 -14.54
N ALA A 296 0.77 12.49 -15.78
CA ALA A 296 1.46 13.07 -16.92
C ALA A 296 0.86 14.46 -17.26
N GLY A 297 1.72 15.47 -17.40
CA GLY A 297 1.28 16.83 -17.67
C GLY A 297 2.41 17.76 -18.05
N THR A 298 2.10 19.05 -18.14
CA THR A 298 3.08 20.11 -18.40
C THR A 298 3.23 20.99 -17.17
N VAL A 299 4.45 21.33 -16.80
CA VAL A 299 4.75 22.24 -15.69
C VAL A 299 4.29 23.65 -16.06
N LEU A 300 3.33 24.18 -15.31
CA LEU A 300 2.79 25.52 -15.51
C LEU A 300 3.66 26.58 -14.85
N THR A 301 3.97 26.37 -13.57
CA THR A 301 4.78 27.28 -12.77
C THR A 301 5.71 26.50 -11.86
N ARG A 302 6.87 27.07 -11.58
CA ARG A 302 7.81 26.59 -10.57
C ARG A 302 7.84 27.62 -9.42
N ALA A 303 7.31 27.21 -8.27
CA ALA A 303 7.16 28.08 -7.11
C ALA A 303 8.31 28.01 -6.10
N ALA A 304 9.21 26.99 -6.24
CA ALA A 304 10.31 26.79 -5.31
C ALA A 304 11.66 26.56 -6.02
N GLU A 305 12.73 27.03 -5.39
CA GLU A 305 14.10 26.99 -5.93
C GLU A 305 15.02 26.05 -5.15
N PRO A 306 16.06 25.51 -5.77
CA PRO A 306 17.12 24.76 -5.09
C PRO A 306 17.74 25.57 -3.96
N GLY A 307 17.90 24.96 -2.79
CA GLY A 307 18.43 25.60 -1.55
C GLY A 307 17.35 26.14 -0.62
N GLU A 308 16.12 26.27 -1.08
CA GLU A 308 14.99 26.72 -0.28
C GLU A 308 14.52 25.64 0.69
N VAL A 309 13.97 26.05 1.84
CA VAL A 309 13.36 25.17 2.83
C VAL A 309 11.84 25.23 2.67
N VAL A 310 11.24 24.12 2.29
CA VAL A 310 9.80 23.97 2.09
C VAL A 310 9.14 23.20 3.22
N GLN A 311 7.89 23.56 3.53
CA GLN A 311 7.05 22.82 4.46
C GLN A 311 6.25 21.75 3.75
N ALA A 312 5.74 20.76 4.48
CA ALA A 312 4.81 19.79 3.94
C ALA A 312 3.57 20.51 3.36
N GLY A 313 3.18 20.15 2.14
CA GLY A 313 2.06 20.75 1.44
C GLY A 313 2.37 22.08 0.70
N THR A 314 3.58 22.64 0.82
CA THR A 314 3.98 23.80 0.02
C THR A 314 4.22 23.40 -1.42
N ALA A 315 3.50 24.00 -2.37
CA ALA A 315 3.66 23.69 -3.79
C ALA A 315 5.09 24.00 -4.28
N ILE A 316 5.75 23.02 -4.88
CA ILE A 316 7.03 23.18 -5.59
C ILE A 316 6.79 23.55 -7.04
N ILE A 317 5.85 22.88 -7.68
CA ILE A 317 5.41 23.16 -9.04
C ILE A 317 3.88 23.06 -9.14
N THR A 318 3.31 23.71 -10.16
CA THR A 318 1.94 23.46 -10.59
C THR A 318 1.99 22.66 -11.90
N LEU A 319 1.31 21.53 -11.92
CA LEU A 319 1.25 20.61 -13.06
C LEU A 319 -0.12 20.69 -13.72
N LEU A 320 -0.15 20.85 -15.02
CA LEU A 320 -1.35 20.97 -15.84
C LEU A 320 -1.56 19.71 -16.67
N ASP A 321 -2.76 19.14 -16.56
CA ASP A 321 -3.17 17.99 -17.42
C ASP A 321 -3.77 18.49 -18.73
N LEU A 322 -2.94 18.51 -19.78
CA LEU A 322 -3.39 18.91 -21.12
C LEU A 322 -4.36 17.91 -21.79
N SER A 323 -4.55 16.73 -21.22
CA SER A 323 -5.51 15.76 -21.73
C SER A 323 -6.95 16.05 -21.28
N LYS A 324 -7.09 16.87 -20.24
CA LYS A 324 -8.37 17.22 -19.60
C LYS A 324 -8.73 18.69 -19.72
N VAL A 325 -8.35 19.32 -20.83
CA VAL A 325 -8.75 20.69 -21.09
C VAL A 325 -10.23 20.77 -21.49
N TYR A 326 -10.87 21.86 -21.10
CA TYR A 326 -12.29 22.11 -21.37
C TYR A 326 -12.51 23.58 -21.64
N LEU A 327 -13.59 23.92 -22.35
CA LEU A 327 -14.08 25.28 -22.44
C LEU A 327 -14.96 25.59 -21.23
N ARG A 328 -14.55 26.55 -20.40
CA ARG A 328 -15.42 27.15 -19.43
C ARG A 328 -16.12 28.33 -20.05
N GLY A 329 -17.39 28.17 -20.33
CA GLY A 329 -18.19 29.16 -21.02
C GLY A 329 -19.46 29.51 -20.24
N PHE A 330 -20.12 30.54 -20.75
CA PHE A 330 -21.31 31.09 -20.14
C PHE A 330 -22.44 31.13 -21.16
N VAL A 331 -23.63 30.71 -20.74
CA VAL A 331 -24.86 30.73 -21.53
C VAL A 331 -25.83 31.69 -20.87
N PRO A 332 -26.52 32.56 -21.64
CA PRO A 332 -27.60 33.39 -21.11
C PRO A 332 -28.69 32.58 -20.43
N GLU A 333 -29.22 33.09 -19.31
CA GLU A 333 -30.27 32.40 -18.52
C GLU A 333 -31.48 31.97 -19.40
N GLY A 334 -31.89 32.82 -20.35
CA GLY A 334 -33.03 32.52 -21.25
C GLY A 334 -32.81 31.29 -22.13
N GLU A 335 -31.58 30.81 -22.34
CA GLU A 335 -31.26 29.70 -23.23
C GLU A 335 -30.84 28.42 -22.46
N ILE A 336 -30.53 28.53 -21.19
CA ILE A 336 -30.03 27.37 -20.40
C ILE A 336 -31.06 26.23 -20.33
N GLY A 337 -32.36 26.53 -20.40
CA GLY A 337 -33.41 25.52 -20.44
C GLY A 337 -33.36 24.56 -21.63
N LYS A 338 -32.62 24.94 -22.70
CA LYS A 338 -32.40 24.10 -23.89
C LYS A 338 -31.15 23.22 -23.76
N VAL A 339 -30.29 23.46 -22.74
CA VAL A 339 -29.00 22.80 -22.59
C VAL A 339 -29.11 21.68 -21.52
N ALA A 340 -28.60 20.51 -21.88
CA ALA A 340 -28.53 19.36 -20.95
C ALA A 340 -27.12 18.73 -20.97
N VAL A 341 -26.72 18.16 -19.82
CA VAL A 341 -25.48 17.40 -19.72
C VAL A 341 -25.47 16.24 -20.69
N GLY A 342 -24.37 16.04 -21.39
CA GLY A 342 -24.18 14.99 -22.40
C GLY A 342 -24.47 15.43 -23.83
N GLN A 343 -25.05 16.63 -24.06
CA GLN A 343 -25.26 17.15 -25.42
C GLN A 343 -23.94 17.34 -26.14
N SER A 344 -23.98 17.09 -27.46
CA SER A 344 -22.85 17.35 -28.35
C SER A 344 -22.63 18.84 -28.53
N ALA A 345 -21.36 19.23 -28.55
CA ALA A 345 -20.92 20.59 -28.72
C ALA A 345 -19.74 20.66 -29.68
N HIS A 346 -19.56 21.80 -30.30
CA HIS A 346 -18.37 22.17 -31.06
C HIS A 346 -17.71 23.36 -30.37
N ILE A 347 -16.39 23.35 -30.33
CA ILE A 347 -15.58 24.46 -29.80
C ILE A 347 -14.76 25.03 -30.93
N TYR A 348 -14.78 26.34 -31.07
CA TYR A 348 -14.01 27.10 -32.03
C TYR A 348 -13.02 27.99 -31.29
N LEU A 349 -11.75 27.79 -31.56
CA LEU A 349 -10.70 28.65 -31.01
C LEU A 349 -10.56 29.91 -31.87
N ASP A 350 -10.36 31.06 -31.23
CA ASP A 350 -10.08 32.31 -31.96
C ASP A 350 -8.86 32.19 -32.87
N SER A 351 -7.90 31.37 -32.50
CA SER A 351 -6.71 31.07 -33.32
C SER A 351 -7.04 30.30 -34.59
N ASN A 352 -8.17 29.55 -34.64
CA ASN A 352 -8.61 28.80 -35.81
C ASN A 352 -10.15 28.68 -35.86
N PRO A 353 -10.85 29.77 -36.22
CA PRO A 353 -12.31 29.84 -36.12
C PRO A 353 -13.07 28.96 -37.13
N LYS A 354 -12.37 28.35 -38.07
CA LYS A 354 -12.98 27.46 -39.10
C LYS A 354 -12.90 25.98 -38.75
N GLN A 355 -12.15 25.62 -37.71
CA GLN A 355 -11.98 24.23 -37.32
C GLN A 355 -12.78 23.95 -36.04
N ALA A 356 -13.87 23.22 -36.19
CA ALA A 356 -14.66 22.74 -35.05
C ALA A 356 -13.92 21.64 -34.32
N VAL A 357 -13.81 21.77 -32.98
CA VAL A 357 -13.32 20.74 -32.10
C VAL A 357 -14.50 20.07 -31.42
N ASN A 358 -14.62 18.76 -31.57
CA ASN A 358 -15.70 18.00 -30.98
C ASN A 358 -15.63 18.04 -29.44
N ALA A 359 -16.75 18.39 -28.82
CA ALA A 359 -16.89 18.48 -27.37
C ALA A 359 -18.28 17.97 -26.94
N TYR A 360 -18.51 17.97 -25.66
CA TYR A 360 -19.81 17.70 -25.06
C TYR A 360 -19.98 18.47 -23.77
N VAL A 361 -21.22 18.74 -23.39
CA VAL A 361 -21.56 19.38 -22.12
C VAL A 361 -21.27 18.39 -20.98
N SER A 362 -20.22 18.64 -20.22
CA SER A 362 -19.83 17.76 -19.09
C SER A 362 -20.48 18.20 -17.78
N ARG A 363 -20.70 19.51 -17.61
CA ARG A 363 -21.27 20.08 -16.39
C ARG A 363 -21.97 21.38 -16.68
N ILE A 364 -23.04 21.62 -15.95
CA ILE A 364 -23.75 22.90 -15.87
C ILE A 364 -23.67 23.36 -14.40
N ASP A 365 -23.28 24.61 -14.18
CA ASP A 365 -23.17 25.13 -12.81
C ASP A 365 -24.58 25.26 -12.19
N PRO A 366 -24.75 24.94 -10.91
CA PRO A 366 -26.08 24.94 -10.27
C PRO A 366 -26.59 26.35 -9.96
N GLU A 367 -25.71 27.35 -10.01
CA GLU A 367 -26.07 28.75 -9.71
C GLU A 367 -25.79 29.63 -10.91
N ALA A 368 -26.75 30.52 -11.20
CA ALA A 368 -26.54 31.58 -12.17
C ALA A 368 -25.64 32.67 -11.58
N THR A 369 -24.71 33.14 -12.39
CA THR A 369 -23.81 34.25 -12.05
C THR A 369 -24.06 35.42 -12.97
N PHE A 370 -23.55 36.58 -12.58
CA PHE A 370 -23.56 37.72 -13.47
C PHE A 370 -22.27 37.75 -14.29
N THR A 371 -22.34 38.23 -15.53
CA THR A 371 -21.12 38.42 -16.35
C THR A 371 -20.10 39.26 -15.61
N PRO A 372 -18.84 38.82 -15.50
CA PRO A 372 -17.84 39.47 -14.64
C PRO A 372 -17.36 40.86 -15.08
N GLU A 373 -17.86 41.38 -16.19
CA GLU A 373 -17.43 42.70 -16.68
C GLU A 373 -18.39 43.83 -16.26
N ASN A 374 -17.82 44.80 -15.52
CA ASN A 374 -18.46 46.05 -15.17
C ASN A 374 -18.48 46.96 -16.41
N THR A 375 -19.54 46.93 -17.20
CA THR A 375 -19.75 47.88 -18.27
C THR A 375 -20.59 49.08 -17.79
N TYR A 376 -20.18 50.27 -18.16
CA TYR A 376 -20.82 51.54 -17.75
C TYR A 376 -22.14 51.82 -18.50
N PHE A 377 -22.46 51.07 -19.56
CA PHE A 377 -23.63 51.28 -20.37
C PHE A 377 -24.84 50.44 -19.93
N ARG A 378 -26.04 51.07 -19.95
CA ARG A 378 -27.28 50.49 -19.41
C ARG A 378 -27.76 49.24 -20.11
N ASP A 379 -27.46 49.08 -21.41
CA ASP A 379 -27.89 47.96 -22.27
C ASP A 379 -26.96 46.73 -22.16
N ASP A 380 -25.74 46.93 -21.63
CA ASP A 380 -24.76 45.90 -21.36
C ASP A 380 -24.70 45.47 -19.91
N ARG A 381 -25.58 46.01 -19.06
CA ARG A 381 -25.64 45.66 -17.66
C ARG A 381 -26.09 44.23 -17.47
N VAL A 382 -25.14 43.48 -17.01
CA VAL A 382 -25.36 42.32 -16.16
C VAL A 382 -26.45 41.40 -16.71
N LYS A 383 -26.11 40.65 -17.76
CA LYS A 383 -26.92 39.52 -18.19
C LYS A 383 -26.65 38.40 -17.18
N GLN A 384 -27.72 37.85 -16.65
CA GLN A 384 -27.64 36.64 -15.85
C GLN A 384 -27.23 35.50 -16.77
N VAL A 385 -26.15 34.82 -16.39
CA VAL A 385 -25.55 33.73 -17.17
C VAL A 385 -25.34 32.52 -16.29
N VAL A 386 -25.39 31.37 -16.89
CA VAL A 386 -25.10 30.11 -16.21
C VAL A 386 -23.78 29.58 -16.76
N GLY A 387 -22.85 29.29 -15.88
CA GLY A 387 -21.58 28.67 -16.23
C GLY A 387 -21.76 27.21 -16.65
N LEU A 388 -21.01 26.78 -17.65
CA LEU A 388 -20.93 25.39 -18.05
C LEU A 388 -19.53 25.00 -18.47
N LYS A 389 -19.28 23.69 -18.47
CA LYS A 389 -18.04 23.09 -18.96
C LYS A 389 -18.34 22.26 -20.20
N LEU A 390 -17.67 22.60 -21.31
CA LEU A 390 -17.63 21.76 -22.51
C LEU A 390 -16.31 20.98 -22.51
N GLN A 391 -16.39 19.70 -22.32
CA GLN A 391 -15.23 18.82 -22.35
C GLN A 391 -14.88 18.44 -23.79
N LEU A 392 -13.62 18.61 -24.16
CA LEU A 392 -13.13 18.15 -25.45
C LEU A 392 -13.14 16.61 -25.47
N LYS A 393 -13.58 16.02 -26.62
CA LYS A 393 -13.56 14.56 -26.82
C LYS A 393 -12.16 14.03 -27.10
N GLU A 394 -11.33 14.85 -27.69
CA GLU A 394 -9.94 14.51 -28.04
C GLU A 394 -9.00 15.60 -27.53
N ALA A 395 -7.80 15.19 -27.12
CA ALA A 395 -6.76 16.15 -26.75
C ALA A 395 -6.35 16.97 -27.97
N PHE A 396 -6.69 18.24 -27.97
CA PHE A 396 -6.38 19.15 -29.06
C PHE A 396 -5.13 19.97 -28.71
N GLY A 397 -3.98 19.61 -29.28
CA GLY A 397 -2.66 20.16 -28.93
C GLY A 397 -2.52 21.68 -29.04
N PHE A 398 -3.44 22.35 -29.76
CA PHE A 398 -3.46 23.81 -29.89
C PHE A 398 -4.30 24.52 -28.84
N ALA A 399 -5.22 23.83 -28.15
CA ALA A 399 -6.04 24.43 -27.09
C ALA A 399 -5.21 24.55 -25.80
N LYS A 400 -4.72 25.75 -25.53
CA LYS A 400 -3.97 26.06 -24.30
C LYS A 400 -4.88 26.80 -23.32
N PRO A 401 -4.82 26.51 -22.02
CA PRO A 401 -5.52 27.27 -21.00
C PRO A 401 -5.26 28.76 -21.11
N GLY A 402 -6.31 29.54 -20.90
CA GLY A 402 -6.30 31.00 -21.06
C GLY A 402 -6.72 31.49 -22.45
N MET A 403 -6.76 30.62 -23.48
CA MET A 403 -7.22 31.02 -24.82
C MET A 403 -8.73 31.28 -24.80
N PRO A 404 -9.20 32.42 -25.40
CA PRO A 404 -10.60 32.62 -25.66
C PRO A 404 -11.10 31.62 -26.73
N ALA A 405 -12.33 31.18 -26.56
CA ALA A 405 -12.96 30.27 -27.49
C ALA A 405 -14.49 30.39 -27.41
N ASP A 406 -15.13 30.15 -28.54
CA ASP A 406 -16.58 30.06 -28.62
C ASP A 406 -17.01 28.59 -28.73
N GLY A 407 -18.14 28.27 -28.12
CA GLY A 407 -18.77 26.96 -28.20
C GLY A 407 -20.14 27.04 -28.84
N GLU A 408 -20.50 26.02 -29.55
CA GLU A 408 -21.85 25.79 -30.07
C GLU A 408 -22.38 24.48 -29.50
N ILE A 409 -23.53 24.52 -28.83
CA ILE A 409 -24.19 23.34 -28.26
C ILE A 409 -25.40 23.00 -29.11
N LEU A 410 -25.47 21.73 -29.54
CA LEU A 410 -26.62 21.25 -30.30
C LEU A 410 -27.80 21.00 -29.37
N VAL A 411 -28.91 21.67 -29.61
CA VAL A 411 -30.14 21.48 -28.84
C VAL A 411 -30.69 20.06 -29.05
N LEU A 412 -31.21 19.48 -27.97
CA LEU A 412 -31.69 18.10 -27.95
C LEU A 412 -32.74 17.86 -29.08
N GLY A 413 -32.54 16.80 -29.86
CA GLY A 413 -33.44 16.46 -30.98
C GLY A 413 -33.17 17.22 -32.29
N SER A 414 -32.17 18.11 -32.31
CA SER A 414 -31.73 18.86 -33.49
C SER A 414 -30.56 18.19 -34.23
N THR A 415 -30.36 18.54 -35.47
CA THR A 415 -29.20 18.14 -36.27
C THR A 415 -28.33 19.36 -36.57
N TRP A 416 -27.02 19.14 -36.66
CA TRP A 416 -26.09 20.21 -36.99
C TRP A 416 -26.50 20.84 -38.36
N PRO A 417 -26.61 22.16 -38.43
CA PRO A 417 -26.83 22.83 -39.72
C PRO A 417 -25.71 22.50 -40.69
N LYS A 418 -26.07 22.30 -41.99
CA LYS A 418 -25.08 22.13 -43.03
C LYS A 418 -24.33 23.47 -43.21
N GLU A 419 -23.07 23.46 -42.86
CA GLU A 419 -22.00 24.46 -42.98
C GLU A 419 -22.40 25.95 -43.00
N ARG A 420 -21.70 26.69 -42.18
CA ARG A 420 -21.63 28.19 -42.25
C ARG A 420 -20.93 28.66 -43.50
#